data_d83d433f07d6f302b079f624dd9c2f76
#
_entry.id   d83d433f07d6f302b079f624dd9c2f76
#
_cell.length_a   1.000
_cell.length_b   1.000
_cell.length_c   1.000
_cell.angle_alpha   90.00
_cell.angle_beta   90.00
_cell.angle_gamma   90.00
#
_symmetry.space_group_name_H-M   'P 1'
#
loop_
_entity.id
_entity.type
_entity.pdbx_description
1 polymer ?
#
loop_
_entity_poly.entity_id
_entity_poly.type
_entity_poly.pdbx_seq_one_letter_code
_entity_poly.pdbx_strand_id
1 'polypeptide(L)'
;MTSQQLSVTVAMNSWKLVAERAGKTFSNFTEDELCKEVAPGRNRVSYIWGHLIATHDAMFSILGLGPRLHPELDAIFVSNPDSTATQHPSAGELKKYWDEVNTKLLSEFARFSADEWLQRHHAMSEEDYAKDPTRNRLAVLLSRTNHMSYHFGQVILARNSGA
;
A
#
# COMPACT_ATOMS: atom_id res chain seq x y z
N MET A 1 -16.63 19.38 14.05
CA MET A 1 -15.40 18.59 13.76
C MET A 1 -14.22 19.31 14.41
N THR A 2 -13.46 18.63 15.27
CA THR A 2 -12.26 19.19 15.90
C THR A 2 -11.11 19.30 14.88
N SER A 3 -10.08 20.09 15.17
CA SER A 3 -8.87 20.17 14.30
C SER A 3 -8.21 18.82 14.11
N GLN A 4 -8.20 17.97 15.14
CA GLN A 4 -7.68 16.63 15.10
C GLN A 4 -8.51 15.73 14.16
N GLN A 5 -9.83 15.76 14.28
CA GLN A 5 -10.71 15.03 13.36
C GLN A 5 -10.53 15.48 11.91
N LEU A 6 -10.34 16.80 11.69
CA LEU A 6 -10.09 17.34 10.36
C LEU A 6 -8.77 16.81 9.79
N SER A 7 -7.69 16.80 10.57
CA SER A 7 -6.37 16.31 10.14
C SER A 7 -6.40 14.85 9.75
N VAL A 8 -7.04 14.00 10.56
CA VAL A 8 -7.23 12.57 10.26
C VAL A 8 -8.06 12.39 8.99
N THR A 9 -9.15 13.16 8.84
CA THR A 9 -10.01 13.09 7.65
C THR A 9 -9.24 13.45 6.38
N VAL A 10 -8.40 14.48 6.42
CA VAL A 10 -7.56 14.89 5.28
C VAL A 10 -6.57 13.78 4.90
N ALA A 11 -5.91 13.17 5.88
CA ALA A 11 -4.98 12.07 5.64
C ALA A 11 -5.70 10.84 5.03
N MET A 12 -6.88 10.50 5.56
CA MET A 12 -7.71 9.42 5.03
C MET A 12 -8.17 9.67 3.59
N ASN A 13 -8.58 10.90 3.29
CA ASN A 13 -8.99 11.27 1.93
C ASN A 13 -7.80 11.22 0.96
N SER A 14 -6.60 11.59 1.40
CA SER A 14 -5.38 11.46 0.60
C SER A 14 -5.08 10.00 0.28
N TRP A 15 -5.15 9.10 1.27
CA TRP A 15 -5.01 7.66 1.04
C TRP A 15 -6.02 7.14 0.01
N LYS A 16 -7.31 7.41 0.22
CA LYS A 16 -8.39 6.97 -0.68
C LYS A 16 -8.14 7.42 -2.11
N LEU A 17 -7.84 8.70 -2.30
CA LEU A 17 -7.59 9.28 -3.62
C LEU A 17 -6.46 8.56 -4.36
N VAL A 18 -5.33 8.32 -3.69
CA VAL A 18 -4.19 7.66 -4.33
C VAL A 18 -4.49 6.19 -4.59
N ALA A 19 -5.13 5.49 -3.65
CA ALA A 19 -5.50 4.07 -3.80
C ALA A 19 -6.49 3.85 -4.96
N GLU A 20 -7.49 4.71 -5.10
CA GLU A 20 -8.45 4.65 -6.20
C GLU A 20 -7.78 4.90 -7.56
N ARG A 21 -6.91 5.93 -7.65
CA ARG A 21 -6.16 6.23 -8.87
C ARG A 21 -5.21 5.10 -9.27
N ALA A 22 -4.46 4.59 -8.32
CA ALA A 22 -3.54 3.48 -8.53
C ALA A 22 -4.28 2.22 -8.97
N GLY A 23 -5.34 1.82 -8.25
CA GLY A 23 -6.15 0.65 -8.58
C GLY A 23 -6.76 0.73 -9.97
N LYS A 24 -7.32 1.89 -10.34
CA LYS A 24 -7.84 2.12 -11.69
C LYS A 24 -6.75 2.02 -12.76
N THR A 25 -5.58 2.56 -12.50
CA THR A 25 -4.47 2.52 -13.46
C THR A 25 -3.95 1.09 -13.64
N PHE A 26 -3.67 0.37 -12.56
CA PHE A 26 -3.20 -1.01 -12.60
C PHE A 26 -4.20 -1.94 -13.30
N SER A 27 -5.49 -1.78 -13.03
CA SER A 27 -6.56 -2.60 -13.64
C SER A 27 -6.71 -2.39 -15.15
N ASN A 28 -6.08 -1.36 -15.71
CA ASN A 28 -6.10 -1.07 -17.16
C ASN A 28 -4.85 -1.57 -17.88
N PHE A 29 -3.89 -2.20 -17.19
CA PHE A 29 -2.74 -2.83 -17.85
C PHE A 29 -3.12 -4.21 -18.40
N THR A 30 -2.61 -4.51 -19.59
CA THR A 30 -2.62 -5.88 -20.14
C THR A 30 -1.56 -6.75 -19.45
N GLU A 31 -1.65 -8.08 -19.62
CA GLU A 31 -0.63 -9.01 -19.08
C GLU A 31 0.77 -8.66 -19.63
N ASP A 32 0.87 -8.33 -20.93
CA ASP A 32 2.14 -7.95 -21.54
C ASP A 32 2.71 -6.65 -20.97
N GLU A 33 1.87 -5.67 -20.68
CA GLU A 33 2.28 -4.41 -20.05
C GLU A 33 2.73 -4.63 -18.61
N LEU A 34 2.08 -5.53 -17.88
CA LEU A 34 2.47 -5.89 -16.50
C LEU A 34 3.85 -6.54 -16.44
N CYS A 35 4.26 -7.23 -17.50
CA CYS A 35 5.59 -7.86 -17.60
C CYS A 35 6.71 -6.87 -17.93
N LYS A 36 6.40 -5.63 -18.34
CA LYS A 36 7.41 -4.62 -18.69
C LYS A 36 8.05 -4.03 -17.43
N GLU A 37 9.36 -3.78 -17.52
CA GLU A 37 10.09 -2.98 -16.54
C GLU A 37 9.65 -1.52 -16.57
N VAL A 38 9.55 -0.88 -15.41
CA VAL A 38 9.20 0.56 -15.34
C VAL A 38 10.30 1.47 -15.90
N ALA A 39 11.53 0.97 -15.95
CA ALA A 39 12.67 1.54 -16.65
C ALA A 39 13.72 0.43 -16.82
N PRO A 40 14.71 0.55 -17.75
CA PRO A 40 15.72 -0.47 -17.98
C PRO A 40 16.43 -0.91 -16.67
N GLY A 41 16.41 -2.22 -16.37
CA GLY A 41 17.00 -2.80 -15.17
C GLY A 41 16.26 -2.50 -13.87
N ARG A 42 14.98 -2.08 -13.94
CA ARG A 42 14.13 -1.82 -12.79
C ARG A 42 13.00 -2.86 -12.70
N ASN A 43 12.26 -2.81 -11.60
CA ASN A 43 11.17 -3.74 -11.35
C ASN A 43 10.09 -3.67 -12.44
N ARG A 44 9.47 -4.82 -12.73
CA ARG A 44 8.30 -4.90 -13.59
C ARG A 44 7.09 -4.21 -12.94
N VAL A 45 6.14 -3.79 -13.77
CA VAL A 45 4.88 -3.20 -13.31
C VAL A 45 4.13 -4.16 -12.38
N SER A 46 4.08 -5.46 -12.71
CA SER A 46 3.47 -6.49 -11.88
C SER A 46 4.13 -6.64 -10.51
N TYR A 47 5.47 -6.53 -10.45
CA TYR A 47 6.19 -6.56 -9.18
C TYR A 47 5.80 -5.36 -8.31
N ILE A 48 5.76 -4.16 -8.87
CA ILE A 48 5.38 -2.94 -8.13
C ILE A 48 3.94 -3.06 -7.60
N TRP A 49 3.03 -3.57 -8.41
CA TRP A 49 1.64 -3.78 -7.97
C TRP A 49 1.56 -4.78 -6.82
N GLY A 50 2.19 -5.95 -6.97
CA GLY A 50 2.25 -6.96 -5.91
C GLY A 50 2.93 -6.45 -4.63
N HIS A 51 4.02 -5.65 -4.77
CA HIS A 51 4.70 -5.01 -3.65
C HIS A 51 3.79 -4.04 -2.89
N LEU A 52 3.01 -3.23 -3.59
CA LEU A 52 2.03 -2.36 -2.96
C LEU A 52 0.94 -3.16 -2.23
N ILE A 53 0.42 -4.23 -2.84
CA ILE A 53 -0.55 -5.12 -2.20
C ILE A 53 0.03 -5.70 -0.90
N ALA A 54 1.22 -6.30 -0.96
CA ALA A 54 1.86 -6.93 0.19
C ALA A 54 2.16 -5.93 1.33
N THR A 55 2.62 -4.72 0.99
CA THR A 55 2.89 -3.67 1.98
C THR A 55 1.62 -3.07 2.58
N HIS A 56 0.53 -3.01 1.83
CA HIS A 56 -0.78 -2.63 2.36
C HIS A 56 -1.34 -3.72 3.27
N ASP A 57 -1.23 -4.98 2.86
CA ASP A 57 -1.65 -6.13 3.67
C ASP A 57 -0.89 -6.18 5.01
N ALA A 58 0.39 -5.83 5.03
CA ALA A 58 1.18 -5.72 6.26
C ALA A 58 0.61 -4.70 7.26
N MET A 59 -0.18 -3.72 6.81
CA MET A 59 -0.81 -2.75 7.71
C MET A 59 -1.78 -3.39 8.70
N PHE A 60 -2.39 -4.53 8.37
CA PHE A 60 -3.25 -5.25 9.34
C PHE A 60 -2.50 -5.58 10.61
N SER A 61 -1.31 -6.15 10.51
CA SER A 61 -0.47 -6.46 11.67
C SER A 61 0.11 -5.20 12.32
N ILE A 62 0.60 -4.24 11.52
CA ILE A 62 1.24 -3.02 12.02
C ILE A 62 0.27 -2.17 12.83
N LEU A 63 -0.98 -2.04 12.38
CA LEU A 63 -2.00 -1.23 13.04
C LEU A 63 -2.83 -2.00 14.07
N GLY A 64 -2.63 -3.33 14.18
CA GLY A 64 -3.41 -4.17 15.09
C GLY A 64 -4.86 -4.39 14.64
N LEU A 65 -5.10 -4.50 13.32
CA LEU A 65 -6.42 -4.65 12.72
C LEU A 65 -6.85 -6.12 12.54
N GLY A 66 -5.98 -7.06 12.93
CA GLY A 66 -6.21 -8.49 12.79
C GLY A 66 -5.19 -9.18 11.88
N PRO A 67 -5.47 -10.43 11.47
CA PRO A 67 -4.57 -11.19 10.61
C PRO A 67 -4.49 -10.59 9.20
N ARG A 68 -3.34 -10.74 8.59
CA ARG A 68 -3.11 -10.41 7.18
C ARG A 68 -3.95 -11.32 6.28
N LEU A 69 -4.34 -10.82 5.10
CA LEU A 69 -5.11 -11.58 4.12
C LEU A 69 -4.21 -12.42 3.21
N HIS A 70 -3.05 -11.88 2.82
CA HIS A 70 -2.14 -12.45 1.84
C HIS A 70 -0.67 -12.39 2.28
N PRO A 71 -0.29 -12.99 3.45
CA PRO A 71 1.08 -12.96 3.94
C PRO A 71 2.06 -13.69 3.03
N GLU A 72 1.59 -14.63 2.19
CA GLU A 72 2.37 -15.38 1.20
C GLU A 72 2.99 -14.48 0.12
N LEU A 73 2.41 -13.31 -0.14
CA LEU A 73 2.93 -12.37 -1.14
C LEU A 73 4.28 -11.76 -0.74
N ASP A 74 4.64 -11.78 0.54
CA ASP A 74 5.93 -11.26 1.02
C ASP A 74 7.11 -12.00 0.40
N ALA A 75 7.00 -13.31 0.21
CA ALA A 75 8.07 -14.10 -0.38
C ALA A 75 8.40 -13.66 -1.83
N ILE A 76 7.39 -13.17 -2.57
CA ILE A 76 7.56 -12.74 -3.96
C ILE A 76 7.92 -11.26 -4.03
N PHE A 77 7.22 -10.41 -3.28
CA PHE A 77 7.17 -8.97 -3.52
C PHE A 77 7.84 -8.10 -2.45
N VAL A 78 8.33 -8.69 -1.35
CA VAL A 78 8.98 -7.95 -0.26
C VAL A 78 10.35 -8.51 0.07
N SER A 79 10.46 -9.83 0.23
CA SER A 79 11.69 -10.47 0.71
C SER A 79 12.73 -10.69 -0.39
N ASN A 80 12.30 -10.72 -1.65
CA ASN A 80 13.15 -10.98 -2.81
C ASN A 80 13.05 -9.82 -3.81
N PRO A 81 14.15 -9.49 -4.52
CA PRO A 81 14.10 -8.55 -5.63
C PRO A 81 13.30 -9.14 -6.80
N ASP A 82 12.80 -8.27 -7.67
CA ASP A 82 12.14 -8.72 -8.90
C ASP A 82 13.13 -9.51 -9.78
N SER A 83 12.67 -10.62 -10.31
CA SER A 83 13.41 -11.49 -11.22
C SER A 83 12.50 -11.97 -12.35
N THR A 84 12.99 -11.90 -13.58
CA THR A 84 12.27 -12.40 -14.76
C THR A 84 11.99 -13.91 -14.69
N ALA A 85 12.75 -14.65 -13.89
CA ALA A 85 12.51 -16.06 -13.63
C ALA A 85 11.35 -16.31 -12.64
N THR A 86 10.94 -15.30 -11.88
CA THR A 86 9.83 -15.40 -10.93
C THR A 86 8.51 -15.20 -11.66
N GLN A 87 7.62 -16.20 -11.54
CA GLN A 87 6.25 -16.07 -12.04
C GLN A 87 5.44 -15.24 -11.05
N HIS A 88 4.83 -14.16 -11.53
CA HIS A 88 3.92 -13.34 -10.76
C HIS A 88 2.47 -13.84 -10.93
N PRO A 89 1.57 -13.55 -9.96
CA PRO A 89 0.14 -13.70 -10.15
C PRO A 89 -0.34 -12.95 -11.41
N SER A 90 -1.37 -13.48 -12.06
CA SER A 90 -2.02 -12.84 -13.21
C SER A 90 -2.60 -11.46 -12.87
N ALA A 91 -2.88 -10.66 -13.89
CA ALA A 91 -3.56 -9.37 -13.72
C ALA A 91 -4.87 -9.50 -12.92
N GLY A 92 -5.64 -10.56 -13.20
CA GLY A 92 -6.89 -10.83 -12.50
C GLY A 92 -6.69 -11.14 -11.02
N GLU A 93 -5.66 -11.91 -10.66
CA GLU A 93 -5.33 -12.22 -9.27
C GLU A 93 -4.79 -10.99 -8.54
N LEU A 94 -3.88 -10.21 -9.13
CA LEU A 94 -3.38 -8.97 -8.55
C LEU A 94 -4.52 -7.97 -8.31
N LYS A 95 -5.45 -7.85 -9.27
CA LYS A 95 -6.63 -7.00 -9.09
C LYS A 95 -7.49 -7.47 -7.92
N LYS A 96 -7.75 -8.76 -7.82
CA LYS A 96 -8.53 -9.34 -6.72
C LYS A 96 -7.87 -9.06 -5.37
N TYR A 97 -6.57 -9.31 -5.23
CA TYR A 97 -5.83 -9.04 -3.99
C TYR A 97 -5.83 -7.54 -3.62
N TRP A 98 -5.65 -6.67 -4.62
CA TRP A 98 -5.74 -5.22 -4.42
C TRP A 98 -7.10 -4.79 -3.87
N ASP A 99 -8.18 -5.27 -4.49
CA ASP A 99 -9.53 -4.92 -4.10
C ASP A 99 -9.86 -5.46 -2.70
N GLU A 100 -9.50 -6.71 -2.40
CA GLU A 100 -9.72 -7.34 -1.09
C GLU A 100 -8.98 -6.59 0.03
N VAL A 101 -7.68 -6.35 -0.13
CA VAL A 101 -6.84 -5.71 0.88
C VAL A 101 -7.30 -4.27 1.13
N ASN A 102 -7.46 -3.46 0.08
CA ASN A 102 -7.79 -2.05 0.26
C ASN A 102 -9.23 -1.84 0.74
N THR A 103 -10.19 -2.66 0.29
CA THR A 103 -11.57 -2.60 0.81
C THR A 103 -11.60 -2.93 2.30
N LYS A 104 -10.91 -3.99 2.71
CA LYS A 104 -10.85 -4.37 4.12
C LYS A 104 -10.14 -3.31 4.97
N LEU A 105 -9.01 -2.77 4.50
CA LEU A 105 -8.31 -1.68 5.19
C LEU A 105 -9.21 -0.46 5.40
N LEU A 106 -9.92 -0.02 4.36
CA LEU A 106 -10.83 1.13 4.47
C LEU A 106 -11.95 0.89 5.49
N SER A 107 -12.49 -0.34 5.52
CA SER A 107 -13.49 -0.74 6.52
C SER A 107 -12.93 -0.67 7.95
N GLU A 108 -11.71 -1.16 8.18
CA GLU A 108 -11.07 -1.12 9.50
C GLU A 108 -10.67 0.30 9.90
N PHE A 109 -10.14 1.10 8.97
CA PHE A 109 -9.78 2.50 9.22
C PHE A 109 -10.97 3.34 9.69
N ALA A 110 -12.17 3.07 9.15
CA ALA A 110 -13.38 3.78 9.52
C ALA A 110 -13.82 3.51 10.97
N ARG A 111 -13.27 2.48 11.63
CA ARG A 111 -13.58 2.13 13.02
C ARG A 111 -12.75 2.93 14.03
N PHE A 112 -11.60 3.48 13.60
CA PHE A 112 -10.77 4.28 14.47
C PHE A 112 -11.34 5.68 14.67
N SER A 113 -11.46 6.10 15.92
CA SER A 113 -11.64 7.51 16.28
C SER A 113 -10.38 8.32 15.95
N ALA A 114 -10.51 9.65 15.93
CA ALA A 114 -9.35 10.53 15.73
C ALA A 114 -8.27 10.34 16.81
N ASP A 115 -8.68 10.08 18.05
CA ASP A 115 -7.76 9.81 19.14
C ASP A 115 -7.01 8.50 18.97
N GLU A 116 -7.69 7.44 18.50
CA GLU A 116 -7.06 6.15 18.23
C GLU A 116 -6.07 6.22 17.08
N TRP A 117 -6.29 7.07 16.08
CA TRP A 117 -5.31 7.33 15.02
C TRP A 117 -4.00 7.91 15.55
N LEU A 118 -4.03 8.66 16.65
CA LEU A 118 -2.85 9.24 17.28
C LEU A 118 -2.21 8.33 18.33
N GLN A 119 -2.77 7.15 18.58
CA GLN A 119 -2.18 6.14 19.46
C GLN A 119 -1.02 5.40 18.78
N ARG A 120 -0.20 4.78 19.63
CA ARG A 120 0.86 3.86 19.25
C ARG A 120 0.35 2.79 18.29
N HIS A 121 1.07 2.52 17.19
CA HIS A 121 0.79 1.36 16.35
C HIS A 121 1.34 0.06 16.97
N HIS A 122 0.78 -1.08 16.58
CA HIS A 122 1.02 -2.37 17.25
C HIS A 122 2.48 -2.86 17.14
N ALA A 123 3.16 -2.54 16.03
CA ALA A 123 4.55 -2.95 15.80
C ALA A 123 5.59 -2.07 16.52
N MET A 124 5.19 -1.18 17.42
CA MET A 124 6.08 -0.31 18.19
C MET A 124 5.97 -0.60 19.69
N SER A 125 7.09 -0.57 20.43
CA SER A 125 7.08 -0.67 21.88
C SER A 125 6.51 0.59 22.55
N GLU A 126 6.01 0.46 23.78
CA GLU A 126 5.56 1.61 24.55
C GLU A 126 6.71 2.56 24.90
N GLU A 127 7.90 2.01 25.18
CA GLU A 127 9.10 2.78 25.46
C GLU A 127 9.52 3.67 24.29
N ASP A 128 9.52 3.13 23.06
CA ASP A 128 9.89 3.89 21.87
C ASP A 128 8.84 4.92 21.50
N TYR A 129 7.56 4.60 21.70
CA TYR A 129 6.47 5.55 21.51
C TYR A 129 6.54 6.72 22.51
N ALA A 130 6.90 6.45 23.75
CA ALA A 130 7.08 7.50 24.75
C ALA A 130 8.21 8.48 24.41
N LYS A 131 9.25 8.01 23.69
CA LYS A 131 10.35 8.85 23.19
C LYS A 131 9.92 9.73 22.00
N ASP A 132 9.05 9.22 21.15
CA ASP A 132 8.56 9.91 19.96
C ASP A 132 7.09 9.57 19.64
N PRO A 133 6.14 10.30 20.23
CA PRO A 133 4.71 10.09 19.98
C PRO A 133 4.24 10.41 18.55
N THR A 134 5.09 11.02 17.72
CA THR A 134 4.75 11.26 16.32
C THR A 134 4.74 9.98 15.50
N ARG A 135 5.38 8.92 15.99
CA ARG A 135 5.40 7.57 15.38
C ARG A 135 4.14 6.77 15.75
N ASN A 136 2.98 7.27 15.38
CA ASN A 136 1.66 6.75 15.67
C ASN A 136 1.00 6.08 14.45
N ARG A 137 -0.25 5.62 14.60
CA ARG A 137 -1.01 4.99 13.50
C ARG A 137 -1.19 5.92 12.30
N LEU A 138 -1.42 7.22 12.55
CA LEU A 138 -1.56 8.21 11.48
C LEU A 138 -0.26 8.37 10.68
N ALA A 139 0.90 8.34 11.35
CA ALA A 139 2.19 8.35 10.68
C ALA A 139 2.40 7.11 9.78
N VAL A 140 1.91 5.93 10.20
CA VAL A 140 1.91 4.73 9.35
C VAL A 140 1.06 4.96 8.10
N LEU A 141 -0.16 5.48 8.23
CA LEU A 141 -1.03 5.79 7.08
C LEU A 141 -0.36 6.76 6.12
N LEU A 142 0.21 7.86 6.62
CA LEU A 142 0.91 8.86 5.80
C LEU A 142 2.12 8.27 5.10
N SER A 143 2.93 7.48 5.80
CA SER A 143 4.08 6.78 5.23
C SER A 143 3.67 5.84 4.09
N ARG A 144 2.59 5.08 4.26
CA ARG A 144 2.08 4.18 3.22
C ARG A 144 1.45 4.92 2.06
N THR A 145 0.80 6.07 2.30
CA THR A 145 0.30 6.94 1.23
C THR A 145 1.46 7.47 0.38
N ASN A 146 2.53 7.95 1.01
CA ASN A 146 3.73 8.43 0.30
C ASN A 146 4.41 7.31 -0.48
N HIS A 147 4.57 6.13 0.10
CA HIS A 147 5.13 4.94 -0.55
C HIS A 147 4.32 4.52 -1.78
N MET A 148 2.99 4.48 -1.65
CA MET A 148 2.09 4.20 -2.77
C MET A 148 2.22 5.26 -3.87
N SER A 149 2.25 6.54 -3.52
CA SER A 149 2.42 7.64 -4.48
C SER A 149 3.74 7.57 -5.23
N TYR A 150 4.84 7.22 -4.52
CA TYR A 150 6.16 7.04 -5.12
C TYR A 150 6.16 5.94 -6.19
N HIS A 151 5.65 4.76 -5.86
CA HIS A 151 5.59 3.65 -6.80
C HIS A 151 4.58 3.86 -7.92
N PHE A 152 3.45 4.49 -7.63
CA PHE A 152 2.46 4.85 -8.64
C PHE A 152 3.04 5.81 -9.68
N GLY A 153 3.86 6.78 -9.27
CA GLY A 153 4.57 7.68 -10.18
C GLY A 153 5.51 6.92 -11.14
N GLN A 154 6.24 5.91 -10.67
CA GLN A 154 7.09 5.06 -11.52
C GLN A 154 6.28 4.34 -12.61
N VAL A 155 5.13 3.79 -12.24
CA VAL A 155 4.24 3.06 -13.16
C VAL A 155 3.63 3.98 -14.22
N ILE A 156 3.25 5.21 -13.86
CA ILE A 156 2.71 6.18 -14.80
C ILE A 156 3.75 6.54 -15.88
N LEU A 157 5.03 6.72 -15.48
CA LEU A 157 6.11 7.02 -16.43
C LEU A 157 6.34 5.84 -17.38
N ALA A 158 6.31 4.60 -16.89
CA ALA A 158 6.47 3.41 -17.71
C ALA A 158 5.39 3.28 -18.79
N ARG A 159 4.15 3.65 -18.49
CA ARG A 159 3.02 3.62 -19.43
C ARG A 159 3.20 4.57 -20.60
N ASN A 160 3.80 5.72 -20.36
CA ASN A 160 3.99 6.77 -21.39
C ASN A 160 5.25 6.56 -22.24
N SER A 161 6.16 5.67 -21.85
CA SER A 161 7.43 5.43 -22.54
C SER A 161 7.31 4.48 -23.75
N GLY A 162 6.13 4.02 -24.07
CA GLY A 162 5.83 3.09 -25.17
C GLY A 162 5.03 3.69 -26.34
N ALA A 163 4.92 5.03 -26.41
CA ALA A 163 4.25 5.74 -27.49
C ALA A 163 5.27 6.38 -28.44
#